data_d07f39fef9fd7baceb5bf2036798f460
#
_entry.id   d07f39fef9fd7baceb5bf2036798f460
#
_cell.length_a   1.000
_cell.length_b   1.000
_cell.length_c   1.000
_cell.angle_alpha   90.00
_cell.angle_beta   90.00
_cell.angle_gamma   90.00
#
_symmetry.space_group_name_H-M   'P 1'
#
loop_
_entity.id
_entity.type
_entity.pdbx_description
1 polymer ?
#
loop_
_entity_poly.entity_id
_entity_poly.type
_entity_poly.pdbx_seq_one_letter_code
_entity_poly.pdbx_strand_id
1 'polypeptide(L)'
;MPDLFPLVPLDLPVPLLTGLTRLVAAAILGGLVAAVYRLTRPGSDVTQAFLRTLVLLAIMIALVTQVVGNNAARAFSVVGALSIVRFRTVVRDIEDTAFVIFAVAIGMAAGASQPELALIGLAVVLVTAILMRGRKVRTPDALAWFRLSVRVGLGHDAETLIGGTLDKFATDRRVMSMATARHGMSIDITYETRLRKDSAPDEVVKALNRIEGIQSVELQRRPDVEA
;
A
#
# COMPACT_ATOMS: atom_id res chain seq x y z
N MET A 1 -55.74 -16.30 -18.58
CA MET A 1 -54.38 -16.31 -18.06
C MET A 1 -53.52 -15.38 -18.91
N PRO A 2 -53.60 -14.10 -18.70
CA PRO A 2 -52.61 -13.17 -19.16
C PRO A 2 -51.74 -12.83 -17.95
N ASP A 3 -50.52 -12.45 -18.12
CA ASP A 3 -49.57 -11.93 -17.12
C ASP A 3 -48.62 -12.92 -16.41
N LEU A 4 -48.19 -13.98 -17.13
CA LEU A 4 -47.13 -14.84 -16.57
C LEU A 4 -45.68 -14.34 -16.88
N PHE A 5 -45.54 -13.29 -17.64
CA PHE A 5 -44.25 -12.61 -17.89
C PHE A 5 -44.39 -11.14 -17.57
N PRO A 6 -43.87 -10.66 -16.43
CA PRO A 6 -43.74 -9.22 -16.26
C PRO A 6 -42.88 -8.71 -17.44
N LEU A 7 -43.45 -7.74 -18.19
CA LEU A 7 -42.72 -7.06 -19.25
C LEU A 7 -41.44 -6.53 -18.61
N VAL A 8 -40.30 -7.15 -18.98
CA VAL A 8 -38.97 -6.62 -18.62
C VAL A 8 -38.96 -5.19 -19.17
N PRO A 9 -38.81 -4.18 -18.31
CA PRO A 9 -38.74 -2.80 -18.80
C PRO A 9 -37.66 -2.75 -19.88
N LEU A 10 -38.03 -2.30 -21.09
CA LEU A 10 -37.04 -2.01 -22.10
C LEU A 10 -36.14 -0.91 -21.52
N ASP A 11 -34.92 -1.30 -21.13
CA ASP A 11 -33.89 -0.33 -20.78
C ASP A 11 -33.64 0.53 -22.01
N LEU A 12 -34.22 1.72 -22.03
CA LEU A 12 -33.93 2.69 -23.08
C LEU A 12 -32.41 2.94 -23.07
N PRO A 13 -31.77 2.95 -24.25
CA PRO A 13 -30.35 3.20 -24.33
C PRO A 13 -30.03 4.54 -23.66
N VAL A 14 -29.13 4.50 -22.68
CA VAL A 14 -28.68 5.73 -22.00
C VAL A 14 -28.17 6.70 -23.06
N PRO A 15 -28.65 7.95 -23.15
CA PRO A 15 -28.15 8.90 -24.09
C PRO A 15 -26.64 9.02 -23.96
N LEU A 16 -25.92 9.01 -25.09
CA LEU A 16 -24.43 9.04 -25.09
C LEU A 16 -23.86 10.16 -24.22
N LEU A 17 -24.52 11.32 -24.23
CA LEU A 17 -24.11 12.47 -23.41
C LEU A 17 -24.26 12.17 -21.91
N THR A 18 -25.34 11.53 -21.51
CA THR A 18 -25.56 11.13 -20.09
C THR A 18 -24.58 10.05 -19.66
N GLY A 19 -24.26 9.09 -20.55
CA GLY A 19 -23.24 8.09 -20.28
C GLY A 19 -21.86 8.72 -20.07
N LEU A 20 -21.51 9.68 -20.93
CA LEU A 20 -20.23 10.40 -20.85
C LEU A 20 -20.15 11.24 -19.57
N THR A 21 -21.19 11.97 -19.19
CA THR A 21 -21.20 12.78 -17.97
C THR A 21 -21.00 11.92 -16.71
N ARG A 22 -21.58 10.72 -16.66
CA ARG A 22 -21.39 9.77 -15.55
C ARG A 22 -19.94 9.25 -15.47
N LEU A 23 -19.31 8.97 -16.62
CA LEU A 23 -17.92 8.53 -16.66
C LEU A 23 -16.96 9.66 -16.24
N VAL A 24 -17.23 10.89 -16.68
CA VAL A 24 -16.45 12.06 -16.22
C VAL A 24 -16.63 12.28 -14.72
N ALA A 25 -17.85 12.16 -14.21
CA ALA A 25 -18.11 12.22 -12.77
C ALA A 25 -17.35 11.13 -12.00
N ALA A 26 -17.34 9.90 -12.52
CA ALA A 26 -16.56 8.80 -11.93
C ALA A 26 -15.05 9.09 -11.93
N ALA A 27 -14.52 9.72 -12.99
CA ALA A 27 -13.12 10.11 -13.06
C ALA A 27 -12.77 11.17 -12.02
N ILE A 28 -13.62 12.19 -11.85
CA ILE A 28 -13.43 13.25 -10.85
C ILE A 28 -13.52 12.66 -9.43
N LEU A 29 -14.55 11.88 -9.16
CA LEU A 29 -14.74 11.25 -7.84
C LEU A 29 -13.63 10.25 -7.52
N GLY A 30 -13.19 9.44 -8.49
CA GLY A 30 -12.03 8.57 -8.36
C GLY A 30 -10.73 9.34 -8.09
N GLY A 31 -10.57 10.51 -8.72
CA GLY A 31 -9.47 11.43 -8.43
C GLY A 31 -9.51 11.97 -7.00
N LEU A 32 -10.70 12.27 -6.48
CA LEU A 32 -10.88 12.67 -5.08
C LEU A 32 -10.56 11.53 -4.11
N VAL A 33 -10.94 10.29 -4.42
CA VAL A 33 -10.54 9.10 -3.63
C VAL A 33 -9.01 8.98 -3.59
N ALA A 34 -8.34 9.12 -4.73
CA ALA A 34 -6.88 9.09 -4.79
C ALA A 34 -6.23 10.25 -4.01
N ALA A 35 -6.86 11.44 -4.02
CA ALA A 35 -6.40 12.58 -3.22
C ALA A 35 -6.56 12.32 -1.71
N VAL A 36 -7.69 11.75 -1.27
CA VAL A 36 -7.93 11.36 0.13
C VAL A 36 -6.88 10.33 0.56
N TYR A 37 -6.63 9.30 -0.25
CA TYR A 37 -5.58 8.31 0.02
C TYR A 37 -4.21 8.96 0.21
N ARG A 38 -3.85 9.89 -0.70
CA ARG A 38 -2.57 10.61 -0.60
C ARG A 38 -2.48 11.50 0.64
N LEU A 39 -3.60 12.10 1.07
CA LEU A 39 -3.66 12.90 2.28
C LEU A 39 -3.53 12.06 3.55
N THR A 40 -4.06 10.84 3.55
CA THR A 40 -3.99 9.93 4.71
C THR A 40 -2.62 9.28 4.88
N ARG A 41 -1.86 9.13 3.79
CA ARG A 41 -0.50 8.57 3.81
C ARG A 41 0.56 9.61 3.42
N PRO A 42 1.01 10.45 4.33
CA PRO A 42 2.15 11.32 4.09
C PRO A 42 3.45 10.52 4.17
N GLY A 43 4.07 10.22 3.04
CA GLY A 43 5.34 9.50 2.99
C GLY A 43 5.75 9.09 1.57
N SER A 44 6.95 8.53 1.43
CA SER A 44 7.51 8.06 0.16
C SER A 44 6.86 6.78 -0.39
N ASP A 45 5.98 6.15 0.38
CA ASP A 45 5.43 4.83 0.05
C ASP A 45 4.21 4.88 -0.89
N VAL A 46 3.71 6.08 -1.19
CA VAL A 46 2.59 6.26 -2.13
C VAL A 46 3.07 6.09 -3.57
N THR A 47 2.84 4.91 -4.13
CA THR A 47 3.18 4.65 -5.53
C THR A 47 2.21 5.37 -6.46
N GLN A 48 2.73 6.19 -7.38
CA GLN A 48 1.94 6.89 -8.42
C GLN A 48 1.07 5.92 -9.25
N ALA A 49 1.56 4.69 -9.45
CA ALA A 49 0.80 3.65 -10.12
C ALA A 49 -0.49 3.30 -9.39
N PHE A 50 -0.45 3.20 -8.05
CA PHE A 50 -1.64 2.87 -7.25
C PHE A 50 -2.69 3.98 -7.31
N LEU A 51 -2.30 5.25 -7.24
CA LEU A 51 -3.23 6.37 -7.38
C LEU A 51 -3.97 6.34 -8.73
N ARG A 52 -3.24 6.06 -9.82
CA ARG A 52 -3.84 5.91 -11.16
C ARG A 52 -4.79 4.73 -11.22
N THR A 53 -4.45 3.62 -10.55
CA THR A 53 -5.29 2.43 -10.49
C THR A 53 -6.63 2.72 -9.81
N LEU A 54 -6.66 3.49 -8.72
CA LEU A 54 -7.91 3.87 -8.05
C LEU A 54 -8.85 4.67 -8.98
N VAL A 55 -8.30 5.62 -9.75
CA VAL A 55 -9.08 6.40 -10.71
C VAL A 55 -9.62 5.53 -11.84
N LEU A 56 -8.75 4.71 -12.45
CA LEU A 56 -9.14 3.81 -13.52
C LEU A 56 -10.20 2.81 -13.06
N LEU A 57 -10.05 2.29 -11.86
CA LEU A 57 -11.00 1.34 -11.28
C LEU A 57 -12.39 1.98 -11.11
N ALA A 58 -12.46 3.22 -10.59
CA ALA A 58 -13.73 3.94 -10.47
C ALA A 58 -14.41 4.13 -11.83
N ILE A 59 -13.65 4.51 -12.88
CA ILE A 59 -14.19 4.67 -14.24
C ILE A 59 -14.68 3.33 -14.80
N MET A 60 -13.89 2.26 -14.65
CA MET A 60 -14.25 0.93 -15.15
C MET A 60 -15.52 0.40 -14.48
N ILE A 61 -15.64 0.56 -13.18
CA ILE A 61 -16.83 0.13 -12.43
C ILE A 61 -18.05 0.98 -12.80
N ALA A 62 -17.88 2.29 -13.01
CA ALA A 62 -18.98 3.13 -13.51
C ALA A 62 -19.46 2.70 -14.89
N LEU A 63 -18.54 2.32 -15.79
CA LEU A 63 -18.88 1.77 -17.10
C LEU A 63 -19.65 0.44 -16.95
N VAL A 64 -19.14 -0.48 -16.15
CA VAL A 64 -19.81 -1.78 -15.89
C VAL A 64 -21.22 -1.56 -15.33
N THR A 65 -21.38 -0.65 -14.37
CA THR A 65 -22.66 -0.32 -13.76
C THR A 65 -23.66 0.22 -14.80
N GLN A 66 -23.21 1.07 -15.72
CA GLN A 66 -24.05 1.58 -16.80
C GLN A 66 -24.46 0.49 -17.79
N VAL A 67 -23.54 -0.43 -18.14
CA VAL A 67 -23.82 -1.55 -19.06
C VAL A 67 -24.79 -2.55 -18.43
N VAL A 68 -24.65 -2.83 -17.12
CA VAL A 68 -25.52 -3.73 -16.37
C VAL A 68 -26.93 -3.10 -16.23
N GLY A 69 -26.99 -1.81 -15.89
CA GLY A 69 -28.25 -1.11 -15.62
C GLY A 69 -29.07 -1.85 -14.55
N ASN A 70 -30.39 -1.93 -14.76
CA ASN A 70 -31.31 -2.64 -13.87
C ASN A 70 -31.54 -4.11 -14.25
N ASN A 71 -30.67 -4.68 -15.08
CA ASN A 71 -30.87 -6.03 -15.61
C ASN A 71 -30.06 -7.08 -14.80
N ALA A 72 -30.74 -7.85 -13.98
CA ALA A 72 -30.13 -8.89 -13.16
C ALA A 72 -29.38 -9.96 -13.98
N ALA A 73 -29.89 -10.34 -15.16
CA ALA A 73 -29.24 -11.32 -16.01
C ALA A 73 -27.89 -10.81 -16.53
N ARG A 74 -27.80 -9.52 -16.89
CA ARG A 74 -26.51 -8.89 -17.25
C ARG A 74 -25.55 -8.84 -16.07
N ALA A 75 -26.06 -8.53 -14.85
CA ALA A 75 -25.25 -8.53 -13.64
C ALA A 75 -24.63 -9.90 -13.40
N PHE A 76 -25.39 -10.98 -13.46
CA PHE A 76 -24.88 -12.36 -13.31
C PHE A 76 -23.88 -12.73 -14.41
N SER A 77 -24.10 -12.31 -15.65
CA SER A 77 -23.17 -12.56 -16.74
C SER A 77 -21.81 -11.89 -16.50
N VAL A 78 -21.79 -10.64 -16.02
CA VAL A 78 -20.56 -9.93 -15.68
C VAL A 78 -19.84 -10.60 -14.51
N VAL A 79 -20.55 -10.99 -13.45
CA VAL A 79 -19.96 -11.74 -12.31
C VAL A 79 -19.37 -13.07 -12.78
N GLY A 80 -20.08 -13.81 -13.64
CA GLY A 80 -19.59 -15.05 -14.23
C GLY A 80 -18.30 -14.85 -15.06
N ALA A 81 -18.26 -13.80 -15.88
CA ALA A 81 -17.08 -13.48 -16.67
C ALA A 81 -15.87 -13.08 -15.80
N LEU A 82 -16.10 -12.28 -14.74
CA LEU A 82 -15.05 -11.84 -13.82
C LEU A 82 -14.51 -12.99 -12.95
N SER A 83 -15.33 -14.01 -12.65
CA SER A 83 -14.88 -15.14 -11.82
C SER A 83 -13.83 -16.01 -12.48
N ILE A 84 -13.66 -15.91 -13.80
CA ILE A 84 -12.59 -16.60 -14.55
C ILE A 84 -11.24 -15.88 -14.39
N VAL A 85 -11.27 -14.58 -14.03
CA VAL A 85 -10.07 -13.77 -13.87
C VAL A 85 -9.39 -14.08 -12.54
N ARG A 86 -8.31 -14.84 -12.59
CA ARG A 86 -7.53 -15.18 -11.41
C ARG A 86 -6.47 -14.10 -11.14
N PHE A 87 -6.67 -13.30 -10.11
CA PHE A 87 -5.65 -12.38 -9.63
C PHE A 87 -4.54 -13.15 -8.88
N ARG A 88 -3.30 -13.02 -9.33
CA ARG A 88 -2.12 -13.62 -8.68
C ARG A 88 -1.32 -12.63 -7.83
N THR A 89 -1.70 -11.38 -7.83
CA THR A 89 -1.04 -10.32 -7.07
C THR A 89 -1.65 -10.22 -5.69
N VAL A 90 -0.82 -10.38 -4.67
CA VAL A 90 -1.21 -10.15 -3.28
C VAL A 90 -1.14 -8.64 -3.02
N VAL A 91 -2.26 -8.05 -2.61
CA VAL A 91 -2.27 -6.68 -2.08
C VAL A 91 -1.48 -6.71 -0.78
N ARG A 92 -0.39 -5.95 -0.71
CA ARG A 92 0.56 -6.01 0.40
C ARG A 92 0.03 -5.38 1.68
N ASP A 93 -0.98 -4.51 1.56
CA ASP A 93 -1.43 -3.66 2.64
C ASP A 93 -2.97 -3.71 2.76
N ILE A 94 -3.46 -3.90 3.99
CA ILE A 94 -4.90 -4.00 4.27
C ILE A 94 -5.58 -2.65 3.97
N GLU A 95 -4.92 -1.53 4.26
CA GLU A 95 -5.45 -0.20 3.99
C GLU A 95 -5.61 0.06 2.49
N ASP A 96 -4.68 -0.41 1.65
CA ASP A 96 -4.79 -0.30 0.19
C ASP A 96 -6.03 -1.02 -0.32
N THR A 97 -6.34 -2.19 0.26
CA THR A 97 -7.55 -2.96 -0.07
C THR A 97 -8.82 -2.18 0.27
N ALA A 98 -8.86 -1.48 1.40
CA ALA A 98 -10.01 -0.66 1.78
C ALA A 98 -10.26 0.48 0.78
N PHE A 99 -9.20 1.16 0.33
CA PHE A 99 -9.33 2.20 -0.70
C PHE A 99 -9.69 1.67 -2.08
N VAL A 100 -9.26 0.46 -2.44
CA VAL A 100 -9.71 -0.21 -3.67
C VAL A 100 -11.21 -0.48 -3.61
N ILE A 101 -11.72 -1.05 -2.51
CA ILE A 101 -13.16 -1.30 -2.31
C ILE A 101 -13.94 0.03 -2.34
N PHE A 102 -13.40 1.07 -1.73
CA PHE A 102 -14.01 2.38 -1.74
C PHE A 102 -14.08 2.99 -3.15
N ALA A 103 -13.03 2.86 -3.96
CA ALA A 103 -13.04 3.29 -5.36
C ALA A 103 -14.10 2.53 -6.19
N VAL A 104 -14.29 1.23 -5.93
CA VAL A 104 -15.36 0.43 -6.53
C VAL A 104 -16.73 0.99 -6.16
N ALA A 105 -16.99 1.26 -4.87
CA ALA A 105 -18.26 1.79 -4.39
C ALA A 105 -18.58 3.17 -5.00
N ILE A 106 -17.59 4.05 -5.07
CA ILE A 106 -17.73 5.37 -5.71
C ILE A 106 -18.01 5.25 -7.20
N GLY A 107 -17.32 4.33 -7.90
CA GLY A 107 -17.57 4.04 -9.32
C GLY A 107 -19.00 3.54 -9.57
N MET A 108 -19.49 2.63 -8.72
CA MET A 108 -20.88 2.16 -8.81
C MET A 108 -21.88 3.29 -8.60
N ALA A 109 -21.71 4.12 -7.58
CA ALA A 109 -22.61 5.24 -7.31
C ALA A 109 -22.66 6.25 -8.46
N ALA A 110 -21.50 6.59 -9.04
CA ALA A 110 -21.41 7.46 -10.21
C ALA A 110 -22.08 6.84 -11.44
N GLY A 111 -21.87 5.56 -11.70
CA GLY A 111 -22.47 4.81 -12.80
C GLY A 111 -23.99 4.69 -12.69
N ALA A 112 -24.49 4.53 -11.46
CA ALA A 112 -25.92 4.40 -11.14
C ALA A 112 -26.67 5.75 -11.09
N SER A 113 -26.05 6.85 -11.47
CA SER A 113 -26.63 8.21 -11.38
C SER A 113 -26.92 8.69 -9.96
N GLN A 114 -26.12 8.28 -9.01
CA GLN A 114 -26.22 8.70 -7.61
C GLN A 114 -24.94 9.43 -7.14
N PRO A 115 -24.53 10.53 -7.79
CA PRO A 115 -23.32 11.26 -7.43
C PRO A 115 -23.40 11.85 -6.01
N GLU A 116 -24.61 12.16 -5.54
CA GLU A 116 -24.84 12.67 -4.18
C GLU A 116 -24.41 11.65 -3.12
N LEU A 117 -24.78 10.36 -3.32
CA LEU A 117 -24.38 9.28 -2.43
C LEU A 117 -22.85 9.09 -2.44
N ALA A 118 -22.23 9.21 -3.62
CA ALA A 118 -20.78 9.14 -3.75
C ALA A 118 -20.09 10.28 -2.97
N LEU A 119 -20.62 11.50 -3.05
CA LEU A 119 -20.08 12.65 -2.32
C LEU A 119 -20.23 12.51 -0.80
N ILE A 120 -21.39 12.03 -0.34
CA ILE A 120 -21.62 11.76 1.09
C ILE A 120 -20.62 10.69 1.58
N GLY A 121 -20.48 9.59 0.86
CA GLY A 121 -19.52 8.53 1.18
C GLY A 121 -18.08 9.05 1.24
N LEU A 122 -17.70 9.89 0.27
CA LEU A 122 -16.38 10.52 0.23
C LEU A 122 -16.15 11.44 1.45
N ALA A 123 -17.14 12.25 1.81
CA ALA A 123 -17.05 13.13 2.97
C ALA A 123 -16.90 12.34 4.28
N VAL A 124 -17.69 11.27 4.47
CA VAL A 124 -17.61 10.40 5.65
C VAL A 124 -16.23 9.73 5.73
N VAL A 125 -15.75 9.15 4.63
CA VAL A 125 -14.42 8.49 4.61
C VAL A 125 -13.32 9.51 4.86
N LEU A 126 -13.39 10.71 4.28
CA LEU A 126 -12.40 11.76 4.51
C LEU A 126 -12.36 12.18 5.99
N VAL A 127 -13.52 12.44 6.60
CA VAL A 127 -13.61 12.81 8.02
C VAL A 127 -13.06 11.70 8.90
N THR A 128 -13.48 10.44 8.66
CA THR A 128 -13.01 9.28 9.41
C THR A 128 -11.50 9.11 9.26
N ALA A 129 -10.98 9.22 8.04
CA ALA A 129 -9.56 9.10 7.76
C ALA A 129 -8.71 10.20 8.43
N ILE A 130 -9.24 11.44 8.49
CA ILE A 130 -8.58 12.53 9.22
C ILE A 130 -8.63 12.28 10.74
N LEU A 131 -9.75 11.80 11.26
CA LEU A 131 -9.93 11.50 12.69
C LEU A 131 -9.04 10.34 13.13
N MET A 132 -8.94 9.30 12.29
CA MET A 132 -8.08 8.13 12.51
C MET A 132 -6.61 8.41 12.16
N ARG A 133 -6.33 9.54 11.54
CA ARG A 133 -4.97 9.98 11.30
C ARG A 133 -4.31 10.25 12.65
N GLY A 134 -3.90 9.17 13.32
CA GLY A 134 -3.08 9.24 14.54
C GLY A 134 -1.94 10.20 14.27
N ARG A 135 -1.64 11.08 15.21
CA ARG A 135 -0.44 11.89 15.20
C ARG A 135 0.71 10.91 15.01
N LYS A 136 1.18 10.72 13.76
CA LYS A 136 2.49 10.12 13.57
C LYS A 136 3.43 11.03 14.33
N VAL A 137 3.76 10.62 15.53
CA VAL A 137 4.86 11.21 16.27
C VAL A 137 6.04 10.97 15.34
N ARG A 138 6.45 12.02 14.64
CA ARG A 138 7.72 12.01 13.94
C ARG A 138 8.75 11.75 15.02
N THR A 139 9.06 10.49 15.23
CA THR A 139 10.20 10.13 16.05
C THR A 139 11.39 10.83 15.40
N PRO A 140 12.08 11.71 16.12
CA PRO A 140 13.28 12.34 15.61
C PRO A 140 14.19 11.24 15.04
N ASP A 141 14.92 11.50 13.96
CA ASP A 141 15.82 10.52 13.32
C ASP A 141 16.74 9.79 14.31
N ALA A 142 17.03 10.44 15.43
CA ALA A 142 17.78 9.89 16.56
C ALA A 142 17.11 8.73 17.30
N LEU A 143 15.83 8.42 17.05
CA LEU A 143 15.10 7.32 17.68
C LEU A 143 14.63 6.26 16.67
N ALA A 144 14.96 6.43 15.39
CA ALA A 144 14.61 5.45 14.37
C ALA A 144 15.39 4.14 14.59
N TRP A 145 14.68 3.04 14.45
CA TRP A 145 15.31 1.73 14.41
C TRP A 145 15.87 1.46 13.02
N PHE A 146 17.07 0.92 12.99
CA PHE A 146 17.73 0.49 11.77
C PHE A 146 17.92 -1.03 11.80
N ARG A 147 17.75 -1.66 10.65
CA ARG A 147 18.15 -3.04 10.43
C ARG A 147 19.53 -3.02 9.81
N LEU A 148 20.50 -3.56 10.53
CA LEU A 148 21.88 -3.69 10.09
C LEU A 148 22.14 -5.15 9.76
N SER A 149 22.38 -5.47 8.49
CA SER A 149 22.80 -6.79 8.05
C SER A 149 24.29 -6.78 7.75
N VAL A 150 25.03 -7.64 8.41
CA VAL A 150 26.49 -7.75 8.26
C VAL A 150 26.85 -9.18 7.89
N ARG A 151 27.67 -9.33 6.86
CA ARG A 151 28.24 -10.62 6.46
C ARG A 151 29.67 -10.69 6.92
N VAL A 152 30.00 -11.72 7.71
CA VAL A 152 31.33 -11.97 8.29
C VAL A 152 31.89 -13.29 7.72
N GLY A 153 33.16 -13.31 7.35
CA GLY A 153 33.85 -14.52 6.93
C GLY A 153 34.09 -15.48 8.09
N LEU A 154 34.10 -16.78 7.80
CA LEU A 154 34.44 -17.82 8.81
C LEU A 154 35.85 -17.61 9.36
N GLY A 155 36.00 -17.83 10.64
CA GLY A 155 37.29 -17.68 11.34
C GLY A 155 37.39 -16.40 12.17
N HIS A 156 36.39 -15.54 12.11
CA HIS A 156 36.32 -14.33 12.93
C HIS A 156 35.11 -14.40 13.88
N ASP A 157 35.30 -14.00 15.11
CA ASP A 157 34.20 -13.83 16.04
C ASP A 157 33.43 -12.53 15.70
N ALA A 158 32.26 -12.73 15.13
CA ALA A 158 31.44 -11.63 14.66
C ALA A 158 30.99 -10.67 15.78
N GLU A 159 30.75 -11.18 16.97
CA GLU A 159 30.34 -10.38 18.14
C GLU A 159 31.48 -9.42 18.56
N THR A 160 32.70 -9.92 18.61
CA THR A 160 33.87 -9.14 18.99
C THR A 160 34.22 -8.09 17.93
N LEU A 161 34.12 -8.46 16.64
CA LEU A 161 34.44 -7.55 15.53
C LEU A 161 33.43 -6.41 15.41
N ILE A 162 32.14 -6.73 15.46
CA ILE A 162 31.07 -5.78 15.21
C ILE A 162 30.74 -4.99 16.47
N GLY A 163 30.73 -5.66 17.65
CA GLY A 163 30.28 -5.09 18.91
C GLY A 163 31.04 -3.82 19.29
N GLY A 164 32.37 -3.89 19.32
CA GLY A 164 33.19 -2.74 19.72
C GLY A 164 33.05 -1.52 18.83
N THR A 165 32.77 -1.72 17.54
CA THR A 165 32.54 -0.62 16.59
C THR A 165 31.11 -0.13 16.67
N LEU A 166 30.14 -1.03 16.71
CA LEU A 166 28.73 -0.67 16.74
C LEU A 166 28.34 0.06 18.03
N ASP A 167 28.93 -0.29 19.18
CA ASP A 167 28.67 0.35 20.48
C ASP A 167 29.08 1.84 20.50
N LYS A 168 29.96 2.27 19.60
CA LYS A 168 30.34 3.69 19.46
C LYS A 168 29.21 4.50 18.80
N PHE A 169 28.46 3.89 17.87
CA PHE A 169 27.46 4.55 17.04
C PHE A 169 26.02 4.24 17.46
N ALA A 170 25.81 3.15 18.22
CA ALA A 170 24.48 2.69 18.63
C ALA A 170 24.23 2.90 20.12
N THR A 171 22.99 3.22 20.45
CA THR A 171 22.51 3.30 21.84
C THR A 171 21.94 1.96 22.31
N ASP A 172 21.35 1.21 21.38
CA ASP A 172 20.74 -0.08 21.64
C ASP A 172 20.95 -1.01 20.43
N ARG A 173 21.20 -2.29 20.68
CA ARG A 173 21.37 -3.31 19.64
C ARG A 173 20.76 -4.63 20.06
N ARG A 174 20.10 -5.30 19.13
CA ARG A 174 19.55 -6.64 19.34
C ARG A 174 19.85 -7.50 18.13
N VAL A 175 20.31 -8.72 18.36
CA VAL A 175 20.44 -9.71 17.29
C VAL A 175 19.05 -10.23 16.94
N MET A 176 18.65 -10.08 15.68
CA MET A 176 17.37 -10.54 15.16
C MET A 176 17.47 -11.92 14.54
N SER A 177 18.53 -12.13 13.77
CA SER A 177 18.78 -13.41 13.11
C SER A 177 20.27 -13.61 12.85
N MET A 178 20.66 -14.88 12.82
CA MET A 178 21.99 -15.31 12.40
C MET A 178 21.80 -16.50 11.46
N ALA A 179 22.40 -16.45 10.30
CA ALA A 179 22.30 -17.50 9.29
C ALA A 179 23.64 -17.73 8.62
N THR A 180 23.93 -18.97 8.25
CA THR A 180 25.10 -19.28 7.44
C THR A 180 24.82 -18.96 5.98
N ALA A 181 25.77 -18.34 5.30
CA ALA A 181 25.69 -17.98 3.90
C ALA A 181 26.85 -18.64 3.11
N ARG A 182 26.72 -18.67 1.78
CA ARG A 182 27.72 -19.22 0.87
C ARG A 182 28.22 -20.63 1.25
N HIS A 183 27.30 -21.57 1.44
CA HIS A 183 27.61 -22.96 1.77
C HIS A 183 28.49 -23.10 3.02
N GLY A 184 28.24 -22.25 4.03
CA GLY A 184 28.96 -22.31 5.30
C GLY A 184 30.28 -21.52 5.32
N MET A 185 30.61 -20.73 4.29
CA MET A 185 31.86 -19.94 4.24
C MET A 185 31.73 -18.54 4.85
N SER A 186 30.52 -18.09 5.19
CA SER A 186 30.26 -16.83 5.86
C SER A 186 29.02 -16.90 6.73
N ILE A 187 28.90 -15.97 7.65
CA ILE A 187 27.76 -15.82 8.57
C ILE A 187 27.11 -14.46 8.26
N ASP A 188 25.80 -14.49 7.98
CA ASP A 188 24.97 -13.30 7.89
C ASP A 188 24.31 -13.04 9.24
N ILE A 189 24.56 -11.88 9.81
CA ILE A 189 23.97 -11.47 11.08
C ILE A 189 23.13 -10.23 10.84
N THR A 190 21.90 -10.26 11.29
CA THR A 190 21.01 -9.11 11.23
C THR A 190 20.79 -8.58 12.64
N TYR A 191 21.19 -7.35 12.83
CA TYR A 191 20.95 -6.60 14.07
C TYR A 191 19.78 -5.63 13.86
N GLU A 192 19.03 -5.42 14.91
CA GLU A 192 18.18 -4.26 15.07
C GLU A 192 18.91 -3.29 15.99
N THR A 193 19.16 -2.08 15.49
CA THR A 193 19.97 -1.11 16.20
C THR A 193 19.34 0.28 16.16
N ARG A 194 19.56 1.02 17.25
CA ARG A 194 19.17 2.42 17.37
C ARG A 194 20.44 3.27 17.37
N LEU A 195 20.59 4.09 16.35
CA LEU A 195 21.75 4.96 16.22
C LEU A 195 21.68 6.14 17.21
N ARG A 196 22.84 6.62 17.65
CA ARG A 196 22.96 7.85 18.44
C ARG A 196 22.63 9.06 17.58
N LYS A 197 22.18 10.16 18.23
CA LYS A 197 21.82 11.41 17.55
C LYS A 197 22.93 11.99 16.70
N ASP A 198 24.17 11.79 17.13
CA ASP A 198 25.37 12.38 16.51
C ASP A 198 26.01 11.45 15.48
N SER A 199 25.39 10.28 15.21
CA SER A 199 25.95 9.28 14.30
C SER A 199 25.20 9.30 12.97
N ALA A 200 25.92 9.62 11.90
CA ALA A 200 25.38 9.52 10.55
C ALA A 200 25.34 8.07 10.06
N PRO A 201 24.24 7.61 9.42
CA PRO A 201 24.13 6.22 8.94
C PRO A 201 25.25 5.77 8.01
N ASP A 202 25.76 6.67 7.19
CA ASP A 202 26.86 6.41 6.26
C ASP A 202 28.21 6.21 6.98
N GLU A 203 28.44 6.87 8.11
CA GLU A 203 29.62 6.69 8.93
C GLU A 203 29.66 5.29 9.56
N VAL A 204 28.52 4.79 10.00
CA VAL A 204 28.40 3.43 10.55
C VAL A 204 28.77 2.39 9.49
N VAL A 205 28.21 2.52 8.28
CA VAL A 205 28.52 1.61 7.17
C VAL A 205 30.00 1.68 6.79
N LYS A 206 30.57 2.89 6.71
CA LYS A 206 31.99 3.07 6.41
C LYS A 206 32.91 2.50 7.49
N ALA A 207 32.55 2.71 8.76
CA ALA A 207 33.34 2.21 9.88
C ALA A 207 33.35 0.67 9.93
N LEU A 208 32.20 0.03 9.71
CA LEU A 208 32.09 -1.41 9.67
C LEU A 208 32.81 -2.02 8.46
N ASN A 209 32.68 -1.43 7.27
CA ASN A 209 33.35 -1.92 6.06
C ASN A 209 34.89 -1.85 6.13
N ARG A 210 35.48 -1.09 7.06
CA ARG A 210 36.93 -1.03 7.28
C ARG A 210 37.45 -2.18 8.13
N ILE A 211 36.60 -2.95 8.74
CA ILE A 211 36.99 -4.05 9.63
C ILE A 211 37.38 -5.26 8.75
N GLU A 212 38.55 -5.78 8.94
CA GLU A 212 39.00 -6.99 8.27
C GLU A 212 38.12 -8.19 8.68
N GLY A 213 37.67 -8.99 7.71
CA GLY A 213 36.73 -10.10 7.93
C GLY A 213 35.28 -9.74 7.61
N ILE A 214 34.90 -8.49 7.48
CA ILE A 214 33.56 -8.08 7.03
C ILE A 214 33.52 -8.06 5.50
N GLN A 215 32.56 -8.79 4.93
CA GLN A 215 32.39 -8.94 3.48
C GLN A 215 31.29 -8.03 2.90
N SER A 216 30.27 -7.71 3.69
CA SER A 216 29.16 -6.86 3.27
C SER A 216 28.49 -6.24 4.47
N VAL A 217 28.09 -4.98 4.34
CA VAL A 217 27.31 -4.23 5.33
C VAL A 217 26.13 -3.59 4.61
N GLU A 218 24.94 -3.83 5.12
CA GLU A 218 23.72 -3.22 4.63
C GLU A 218 22.96 -2.61 5.81
N LEU A 219 22.66 -1.32 5.74
CA LEU A 219 21.92 -0.59 6.75
C LEU A 219 20.61 -0.08 6.14
N GLN A 220 19.50 -0.61 6.61
CA GLN A 220 18.16 -0.20 6.19
C GLN A 220 17.44 0.47 7.33
N ARG A 221 16.80 1.61 7.06
CA ARG A 221 15.87 2.20 8.02
C ARG A 221 14.64 1.31 8.12
N ARG A 222 14.31 0.90 9.34
CA ARG A 222 13.05 0.18 9.55
C ARG A 222 11.91 1.18 9.44
N PRO A 223 10.92 0.96 8.55
CA PRO A 223 9.67 1.69 8.66
C PRO A 223 9.06 1.36 10.02
N ASP A 224 8.61 2.38 10.77
CA ASP A 224 8.01 2.21 12.08
C ASP A 224 6.87 1.19 11.96
N VAL A 225 7.08 0.02 12.54
CA VAL A 225 6.00 -0.96 12.73
C VAL A 225 5.19 -0.42 13.88
N GLU A 226 3.98 -0.01 13.59
CA GLU A 226 2.99 0.34 14.58
C GLU A 226 2.83 -0.84 15.56
N ALA A 227 3.06 -0.54 16.85
CA ALA A 227 2.70 -1.43 17.95
C ALA A 227 1.22 -1.20 18.28
#